data_6413238fee3a554c858e13fdee209630
#
_entry.id   6413238fee3a554c858e13fdee209630
#
_cell.length_a   1.000
_cell.length_b   1.000
_cell.length_c   1.000
_cell.angle_alpha   90.00
_cell.angle_beta   90.00
_cell.angle_gamma   90.00
#
_symmetry.space_group_name_H-M   'P 1'
#
loop_
_entity.id
_entity.type
_entity.pdbx_description
1 polymer ?
#
loop_
_entity_poly.entity_id
_entity_poly.type
_entity_poly.pdbx_seq_one_letter_code
_entity_poly.pdbx_strand_id
1 'polypeptide(L)'
;MTVSTNPKREIVIAAAVLLNARRQMLVVRKRGTTQFMQPGGKIDPGETPEQALHRELAEEIGLTLPENAARYEGVFREEAANETGAEVVAHTFVAHLNTDVAPQAEIEEVRWLDLDAASNLPIAKLTETRMLPLARAALTESGNKPR
;
A
#
# COMPACT_ATOMS: atom_id res chain seq x y z
N MET A 1 -11.43 -9.97 38.68
CA MET A 1 -10.62 -8.96 38.07
C MET A 1 -10.95 -8.86 36.61
N THR A 2 -11.30 -7.71 36.20
CA THR A 2 -11.66 -7.48 34.81
C THR A 2 -10.50 -6.84 34.10
N VAL A 3 -9.96 -7.52 33.13
CA VAL A 3 -9.03 -6.88 32.26
C VAL A 3 -9.86 -6.06 31.29
N SER A 4 -9.82 -4.79 31.48
CA SER A 4 -10.43 -3.90 30.54
C SER A 4 -9.53 -3.87 29.29
N THR A 5 -9.77 -4.77 28.40
CA THR A 5 -9.16 -4.67 27.09
C THR A 5 -10.09 -3.85 26.24
N ASN A 6 -9.81 -2.57 26.15
CA ASN A 6 -10.39 -1.79 25.07
C ASN A 6 -9.79 -2.36 23.80
N PRO A 7 -10.61 -2.94 22.92
CA PRO A 7 -10.08 -3.39 21.65
C PRO A 7 -9.44 -2.21 20.94
N LYS A 8 -8.31 -2.44 20.31
CA LYS A 8 -7.66 -1.41 19.50
C LYS A 8 -8.64 -0.95 18.45
N ARG A 9 -8.70 0.35 18.24
CA ARG A 9 -9.48 0.89 17.15
C ARG A 9 -8.85 0.44 15.84
N GLU A 10 -9.63 -0.12 14.96
CA GLU A 10 -9.14 -0.60 13.67
C GLU A 10 -9.38 0.44 12.60
N ILE A 11 -8.34 0.68 11.82
CA ILE A 11 -8.42 1.52 10.62
C ILE A 11 -8.29 0.59 9.44
N VAL A 12 -9.40 0.32 8.77
CA VAL A 12 -9.46 -0.66 7.69
C VAL A 12 -9.21 0.03 6.36
N ILE A 13 -8.18 -0.41 5.66
CA ILE A 13 -7.77 0.21 4.40
C ILE A 13 -7.63 -0.82 3.29
N ALA A 14 -7.64 -0.33 2.06
CA ALA A 14 -7.17 -1.07 0.90
C ALA A 14 -5.78 -0.52 0.56
N ALA A 15 -4.82 -1.41 0.38
CA ALA A 15 -3.43 -1.04 0.14
C ALA A 15 -2.92 -1.68 -1.14
N ALA A 16 -2.15 -0.95 -1.92
CA ALA A 16 -1.61 -1.43 -3.19
C ALA A 16 -0.10 -1.54 -3.15
N VAL A 17 0.41 -2.71 -3.50
CA VAL A 17 1.81 -2.92 -3.81
C VAL A 17 1.93 -2.86 -5.33
N LEU A 18 2.39 -1.73 -5.85
CA LEU A 18 2.50 -1.49 -7.28
C LEU A 18 3.94 -1.62 -7.72
N LEU A 19 4.20 -2.54 -8.63
CA LEU A 19 5.54 -2.90 -9.08
C LEU A 19 5.72 -2.58 -10.55
N ASN A 20 6.94 -2.25 -10.96
CA ASN A 20 7.25 -2.04 -12.37
C ASN A 20 8.32 -3.03 -12.84
N ALA A 21 8.64 -2.99 -14.14
CA ALA A 21 9.60 -3.90 -14.75
C ALA A 21 11.04 -3.67 -14.27
N ARG A 22 11.30 -2.56 -13.59
CA ARG A 22 12.62 -2.22 -13.06
C ARG A 22 12.82 -2.68 -11.62
N ARG A 23 11.94 -3.53 -11.12
CA ARG A 23 11.97 -4.04 -9.74
C ARG A 23 11.87 -2.90 -8.73
N GLN A 24 10.94 -1.98 -8.99
CA GLN A 24 10.67 -0.86 -8.11
C GLN A 24 9.23 -0.92 -7.61
N MET A 25 9.01 -0.41 -6.41
CA MET A 25 7.68 -0.30 -5.81
C MET A 25 7.29 1.17 -5.69
N LEU A 26 6.08 1.48 -6.08
CA LEU A 26 5.56 2.84 -5.98
C LEU A 26 5.23 3.19 -4.54
N VAL A 27 5.75 4.32 -4.08
CA VAL A 27 5.39 4.87 -2.77
C VAL A 27 4.97 6.32 -2.95
N VAL A 28 4.10 6.78 -2.06
CA VAL A 28 3.53 8.13 -2.11
C VAL A 28 3.70 8.81 -0.76
N ARG A 29 3.74 10.14 -0.81
CA ARG A 29 3.80 10.95 0.41
C ARG A 29 2.66 11.96 0.37
N LYS A 30 1.87 11.98 1.43
CA LYS A 30 0.77 12.93 1.55
C LYS A 30 1.28 14.31 1.91
N ARG A 31 0.56 15.32 1.44
CA ARG A 31 0.89 16.72 1.74
C ARG A 31 0.92 16.92 3.26
N GLY A 32 1.96 17.60 3.74
CA GLY A 32 2.10 17.86 5.16
C GLY A 32 2.70 16.72 5.97
N THR A 33 3.07 15.62 5.34
CA THR A 33 3.73 14.49 6.01
C THR A 33 5.14 14.31 5.49
N THR A 34 5.95 13.57 6.25
CA THR A 34 7.34 13.29 5.87
C THR A 34 7.56 11.86 5.39
N GLN A 35 6.66 10.94 5.74
CA GLN A 35 6.87 9.53 5.44
C GLN A 35 6.19 9.12 4.13
N PHE A 36 6.88 8.26 3.40
CA PHE A 36 6.33 7.62 2.22
C PHE A 36 5.63 6.33 2.62
N MET A 37 4.58 6.00 1.91
CA MET A 37 3.78 4.80 2.16
C MET A 37 3.26 4.23 0.86
N GLN A 38 2.70 3.03 0.93
CA GLN A 38 2.03 2.44 -0.22
C GLN A 38 0.77 3.24 -0.56
N PRO A 39 0.38 3.30 -1.84
CA PRO A 39 -0.90 3.92 -2.23
C PRO A 39 -2.09 3.16 -1.65
N GLY A 40 -3.20 3.85 -1.45
CA GLY A 40 -4.44 3.28 -0.94
C GLY A 40 -5.08 4.18 0.08
N GLY A 41 -6.12 3.68 0.73
CA GLY A 41 -6.81 4.46 1.74
C GLY A 41 -7.97 3.70 2.36
N LYS A 42 -8.73 4.42 3.17
CA LYS A 42 -9.83 3.82 3.92
C LYS A 42 -10.91 3.26 3.00
N ILE A 43 -11.45 2.12 3.41
CA ILE A 43 -12.58 1.50 2.72
C ILE A 43 -13.85 2.17 3.22
N ASP A 44 -14.63 2.75 2.31
CA ASP A 44 -15.86 3.41 2.67
C ASP A 44 -16.97 2.39 2.94
N PRO A 45 -17.99 2.77 3.74
CA PRO A 45 -19.13 1.88 3.96
C PRO A 45 -19.76 1.43 2.64
N GLY A 46 -19.98 0.14 2.51
CA GLY A 46 -20.58 -0.43 1.31
C GLY A 46 -19.62 -0.75 0.19
N GLU A 47 -18.34 -0.36 0.32
CA GLU A 47 -17.32 -0.73 -0.67
C GLU A 47 -16.69 -2.06 -0.33
N THR A 48 -16.39 -2.85 -1.38
CA THR A 48 -15.47 -3.97 -1.21
C THR A 48 -14.03 -3.42 -1.15
N PRO A 49 -13.08 -4.19 -0.60
CA PRO A 49 -11.68 -3.75 -0.63
C PRO A 49 -11.19 -3.42 -2.04
N GLU A 50 -11.56 -4.21 -3.04
CA GLU A 50 -11.16 -3.95 -4.42
C GLU A 50 -11.74 -2.65 -4.97
N GLN A 51 -13.01 -2.37 -4.67
CA GLN A 51 -13.63 -1.11 -5.09
C GLN A 51 -12.93 0.09 -4.46
N ALA A 52 -12.61 -0.02 -3.18
CA ALA A 52 -11.89 1.04 -2.48
C ALA A 52 -10.51 1.25 -3.10
N LEU A 53 -9.81 0.15 -3.44
CA LEU A 53 -8.50 0.23 -4.07
C LEU A 53 -8.57 1.02 -5.38
N HIS A 54 -9.49 0.65 -6.27
CA HIS A 54 -9.62 1.33 -7.56
C HIS A 54 -9.93 2.81 -7.39
N ARG A 55 -10.83 3.13 -6.47
CA ARG A 55 -11.19 4.53 -6.19
C ARG A 55 -9.99 5.31 -5.67
N GLU A 56 -9.27 4.77 -4.69
CA GLU A 56 -8.12 5.45 -4.10
C GLU A 56 -6.99 5.64 -5.12
N LEU A 57 -6.71 4.65 -5.94
CA LEU A 57 -5.66 4.77 -6.96
C LEU A 57 -6.02 5.85 -7.99
N ALA A 58 -7.28 5.94 -8.39
CA ALA A 58 -7.72 6.99 -9.30
C ALA A 58 -7.57 8.37 -8.65
N GLU A 59 -7.95 8.50 -7.38
CA GLU A 59 -7.87 9.78 -6.67
C GLU A 59 -6.43 10.22 -6.41
N GLU A 60 -5.59 9.31 -5.94
CA GLU A 60 -4.24 9.66 -5.48
C GLU A 60 -3.23 9.83 -6.60
N ILE A 61 -3.28 9.00 -7.61
CA ILE A 61 -2.25 8.95 -8.65
C ILE A 61 -2.82 8.88 -10.07
N GLY A 62 -4.12 9.08 -10.23
CA GLY A 62 -4.75 9.07 -11.54
C GLY A 62 -4.67 7.75 -12.27
N LEU A 63 -4.56 6.66 -11.53
CA LEU A 63 -4.37 5.33 -12.10
C LEU A 63 -5.70 4.58 -12.18
N THR A 64 -6.00 4.05 -13.35
CA THR A 64 -7.10 3.12 -13.56
C THR A 64 -6.51 1.77 -13.95
N LEU A 65 -6.63 0.80 -13.05
CA LEU A 65 -6.16 -0.57 -13.34
C LEU A 65 -7.21 -1.31 -14.15
N PRO A 66 -6.77 -2.15 -15.10
CA PRO A 66 -7.70 -3.09 -15.72
C PRO A 66 -8.35 -3.98 -14.67
N GLU A 67 -9.56 -4.44 -14.96
CA GLU A 67 -10.25 -5.39 -14.10
C GLU A 67 -9.38 -6.64 -13.95
N ASN A 68 -9.30 -7.15 -12.74
CA ASN A 68 -8.49 -8.33 -12.38
C ASN A 68 -6.97 -8.13 -12.50
N ALA A 69 -6.50 -6.90 -12.68
CA ALA A 69 -5.06 -6.64 -12.70
C ALA A 69 -4.45 -6.67 -11.29
N ALA A 70 -5.24 -6.42 -10.27
CA ALA A 70 -4.77 -6.41 -8.88
C ALA A 70 -5.07 -7.76 -8.23
N ARG A 71 -4.02 -8.44 -7.74
CA ARG A 71 -4.15 -9.73 -7.08
C ARG A 71 -4.25 -9.52 -5.58
N TYR A 72 -5.30 -10.06 -4.97
CA TYR A 72 -5.50 -9.97 -3.53
C TYR A 72 -4.53 -10.88 -2.78
N GLU A 73 -3.82 -10.32 -1.80
CA GLU A 73 -2.81 -11.03 -1.02
C GLU A 73 -3.19 -11.22 0.44
N GLY A 74 -4.38 -10.79 0.84
CA GLY A 74 -4.85 -10.98 2.21
C GLY A 74 -4.75 -9.73 3.07
N VAL A 75 -4.88 -9.92 4.36
CA VAL A 75 -4.92 -8.84 5.34
C VAL A 75 -3.61 -8.80 6.11
N PHE A 76 -3.03 -7.61 6.18
CA PHE A 76 -1.84 -7.35 6.97
C PHE A 76 -2.17 -6.31 8.04
N ARG A 77 -1.62 -6.50 9.23
CA ARG A 77 -1.91 -5.63 10.37
C ARG A 77 -0.62 -4.99 10.87
N GLU A 78 -0.73 -3.73 11.27
CA GLU A 78 0.39 -3.01 11.85
C GLU A 78 -0.14 -1.88 12.72
N GLU A 79 0.64 -1.46 13.70
CA GLU A 79 0.31 -0.33 14.54
C GLU A 79 0.20 0.94 13.70
N ALA A 80 -0.84 1.75 13.97
CA ALA A 80 -1.04 2.99 13.23
C ALA A 80 0.01 4.03 13.63
N ALA A 81 0.60 4.68 12.63
CA ALA A 81 1.74 5.57 12.83
C ALA A 81 1.41 6.79 13.68
N ASN A 82 0.22 7.34 13.51
CA ASN A 82 -0.14 8.61 14.11
C ASN A 82 -1.28 8.53 15.13
N GLU A 83 -1.68 7.33 15.51
CA GLU A 83 -2.80 7.14 16.43
C GLU A 83 -2.48 6.07 17.44
N THR A 84 -2.14 6.50 18.66
CA THR A 84 -1.88 5.57 19.75
C THR A 84 -3.11 4.70 20.02
N GLY A 85 -2.90 3.40 20.11
CA GLY A 85 -3.99 2.46 20.38
C GLY A 85 -4.82 2.09 19.17
N ALA A 86 -4.41 2.51 17.98
CA ALA A 86 -5.07 2.13 16.74
C ALA A 86 -4.22 1.15 15.95
N GLU A 87 -4.89 0.27 15.22
CA GLU A 87 -4.25 -0.72 14.36
C GLU A 87 -4.73 -0.54 12.93
N VAL A 88 -3.81 -0.55 11.98
CA VAL A 88 -4.16 -0.55 10.57
C VAL A 88 -4.40 -1.98 10.13
N VAL A 89 -5.53 -2.21 9.48
CA VAL A 89 -5.92 -3.50 8.93
C VAL A 89 -5.97 -3.31 7.42
N ALA A 90 -4.96 -3.82 6.73
CA ALA A 90 -4.75 -3.54 5.31
C ALA A 90 -5.13 -4.72 4.43
N HIS A 91 -6.23 -4.59 3.70
CA HIS A 91 -6.54 -5.51 2.60
C HIS A 91 -5.59 -5.17 1.46
N THR A 92 -4.69 -6.07 1.13
CA THR A 92 -3.53 -5.77 0.31
C THR A 92 -3.61 -6.45 -1.05
N PHE A 93 -3.24 -5.69 -2.07
CA PHE A 93 -3.26 -6.15 -3.46
C PHE A 93 -1.91 -5.88 -4.09
N VAL A 94 -1.50 -6.75 -5.01
CA VAL A 94 -0.29 -6.58 -5.80
C VAL A 94 -0.68 -6.42 -7.26
N ALA A 95 -0.10 -5.43 -7.93
CA ALA A 95 -0.32 -5.21 -9.36
C ALA A 95 0.98 -4.74 -10.01
N HIS A 96 1.11 -5.04 -11.30
CA HIS A 96 2.24 -4.62 -12.10
C HIS A 96 1.82 -3.48 -13.02
N LEU A 97 2.65 -2.44 -13.07
CA LEU A 97 2.40 -1.26 -13.89
C LEU A 97 3.43 -1.14 -14.99
N ASN A 98 2.97 -0.67 -16.14
CA ASN A 98 3.85 -0.29 -17.24
C ASN A 98 3.56 1.13 -17.72
N THR A 99 2.98 1.94 -16.84
CA THR A 99 2.59 3.30 -17.15
C THR A 99 3.06 4.25 -16.05
N ASP A 100 3.24 5.51 -16.39
CA ASP A 100 3.59 6.53 -15.42
C ASP A 100 2.35 6.99 -14.67
N VAL A 101 2.57 7.44 -13.46
CA VAL A 101 1.54 8.01 -12.61
C VAL A 101 2.00 9.38 -12.11
N ALA A 102 1.08 10.19 -11.66
CA ALA A 102 1.39 11.52 -11.16
C ALA A 102 0.61 11.80 -9.87
N PRO A 103 1.20 12.56 -8.94
CA PRO A 103 0.51 12.86 -7.69
C PRO A 103 -0.71 13.74 -7.95
N GLN A 104 -1.82 13.40 -7.29
CA GLN A 104 -3.08 14.12 -7.36
C GLN A 104 -3.69 14.23 -5.97
N ALA A 105 -4.71 15.07 -5.83
CA ALA A 105 -5.44 15.26 -4.58
C ALA A 105 -4.46 15.61 -3.45
N GLU A 106 -4.49 14.85 -2.37
CA GLU A 106 -3.66 15.11 -1.20
C GLU A 106 -2.23 14.56 -1.30
N ILE A 107 -1.88 13.91 -2.42
CA ILE A 107 -0.54 13.35 -2.61
C ILE A 107 0.39 14.44 -3.12
N GLU A 108 1.45 14.69 -2.36
CA GLU A 108 2.46 15.69 -2.69
C GLU A 108 3.54 15.13 -3.59
N GLU A 109 3.92 13.89 -3.39
CA GLU A 109 5.06 13.30 -4.07
C GLU A 109 4.86 11.82 -4.32
N VAL A 110 5.34 11.36 -5.48
CA VAL A 110 5.35 9.95 -5.88
C VAL A 110 6.80 9.56 -6.15
N ARG A 111 7.22 8.41 -5.63
CA ARG A 111 8.57 7.87 -5.86
C ARG A 111 8.49 6.40 -6.22
N TRP A 112 9.40 5.97 -7.08
CA TRP A 112 9.64 4.56 -7.32
C TRP A 112 10.82 4.14 -6.46
N LEU A 113 10.56 3.22 -5.53
CA LEU A 113 11.55 2.74 -4.58
C LEU A 113 12.22 1.49 -5.14
N ASP A 114 13.54 1.53 -5.32
CA ASP A 114 14.31 0.39 -5.81
C ASP A 114 14.35 -0.68 -4.73
N LEU A 115 13.84 -1.88 -5.04
CA LEU A 115 13.75 -2.96 -4.08
C LEU A 115 15.09 -3.69 -3.87
N ASP A 116 16.04 -3.46 -4.75
CA ASP A 116 17.36 -4.10 -4.69
C ASP A 116 18.41 -3.19 -4.08
N ALA A 117 18.07 -1.98 -3.70
CA ALA A 117 19.01 -1.01 -3.14
C ALA A 117 18.49 -0.44 -1.84
N ALA A 118 19.42 -0.03 -0.97
CA ALA A 118 19.05 0.66 0.25
C ALA A 118 18.52 2.05 -0.08
N SER A 119 17.57 2.52 0.70
CA SER A 119 16.96 3.83 0.53
C SER A 119 17.05 4.62 1.83
N ASN A 120 17.25 5.94 1.69
CA ASN A 120 17.22 6.86 2.82
C ASN A 120 15.86 7.52 2.99
N LEU A 121 14.88 7.14 2.19
CA LEU A 121 13.54 7.72 2.33
C LEU A 121 12.92 7.29 3.65
N PRO A 122 12.28 8.23 4.37
CA PRO A 122 11.51 7.85 5.54
C PRO A 122 10.27 7.08 5.10
N ILE A 123 10.15 5.85 5.57
CA ILE A 123 9.10 4.92 5.15
C ILE A 123 8.19 4.61 6.34
N ALA A 124 6.89 4.66 6.12
CA ALA A 124 5.91 4.31 7.15
C ALA A 124 6.06 2.85 7.57
N LYS A 125 5.78 2.57 8.83
CA LYS A 125 6.01 1.25 9.42
C LYS A 125 5.32 0.12 8.68
N LEU A 126 4.04 0.29 8.35
CA LEU A 126 3.31 -0.73 7.60
C LEU A 126 3.99 -1.03 6.26
N THR A 127 4.40 0.01 5.55
CA THR A 127 5.08 -0.14 4.27
C THR A 127 6.39 -0.90 4.44
N GLU A 128 7.18 -0.51 5.43
CA GLU A 128 8.49 -1.12 5.66
C GLU A 128 8.39 -2.56 6.12
N THR A 129 7.50 -2.86 7.07
CA THR A 129 7.46 -4.16 7.71
C THR A 129 6.61 -5.19 6.98
N ARG A 130 5.62 -4.74 6.20
CA ARG A 130 4.67 -5.64 5.54
C ARG A 130 4.69 -5.54 4.03
N MET A 131 4.68 -4.32 3.49
CA MET A 131 4.52 -4.14 2.05
C MET A 131 5.82 -4.40 1.28
N LEU A 132 6.97 -3.92 1.76
CA LEU A 132 8.24 -4.16 1.10
C LEU A 132 8.61 -5.63 1.07
N PRO A 133 8.47 -6.40 2.18
CA PRO A 133 8.69 -7.83 2.10
C PRO A 133 7.77 -8.55 1.12
N LEU A 134 6.49 -8.14 1.07
CA LEU A 134 5.55 -8.70 0.12
C LEU A 134 5.97 -8.37 -1.32
N ALA A 135 6.41 -7.15 -1.57
CA ALA A 135 6.88 -6.73 -2.88
C ALA A 135 8.06 -7.58 -3.35
N ARG A 136 9.02 -7.80 -2.47
CA ARG A 136 10.20 -8.63 -2.79
C ARG A 136 9.80 -10.07 -3.06
N ALA A 137 8.88 -10.61 -2.27
CA ALA A 137 8.38 -11.97 -2.48
C ALA A 137 7.66 -12.11 -3.81
N ALA A 138 6.85 -11.11 -4.18
CA ALA A 138 6.13 -11.11 -5.45
C ALA A 138 7.08 -11.09 -6.64
N LEU A 139 8.17 -10.33 -6.55
CA LEU A 139 9.17 -10.29 -7.62
C LEU A 139 9.93 -11.61 -7.73
N THR A 140 10.30 -12.22 -6.61
CA THR A 140 10.96 -13.51 -6.60
C THR A 140 10.08 -14.59 -7.22
N GLU A 141 8.81 -14.60 -6.83
CA GLU A 141 7.84 -15.54 -7.38
C GLU A 141 7.70 -15.38 -8.89
N SER A 142 7.58 -14.15 -9.37
CA SER A 142 7.49 -13.86 -10.81
C SER A 142 8.74 -14.31 -11.55
N GLY A 143 9.92 -14.10 -10.96
CA GLY A 143 11.18 -14.50 -11.57
C GLY A 143 11.38 -16.00 -11.65
N ASN A 144 10.68 -16.76 -10.83
CA ASN A 144 10.82 -18.22 -10.76
C ASN A 144 9.72 -18.97 -11.50
N LYS A 145 8.77 -18.27 -12.10
CA LYS A 145 7.71 -18.96 -12.84
C LYS A 145 8.24 -19.48 -14.16
N PRO A 146 8.04 -20.77 -14.44
CA PRO A 146 8.38 -21.30 -15.75
C PRO A 146 7.50 -20.64 -16.80
N ARG A 147 8.06 -20.44 -17.93
CA ARG A 147 7.34 -19.88 -19.06
C ARG A 147 6.74 -20.97 -19.94
#